data_ed97684685dc11d1dfc8660ea18d99c3
#
_entry.id   ed97684685dc11d1dfc8660ea18d99c3
#
_cell.length_a   1.000
_cell.length_b   1.000
_cell.length_c   1.000
_cell.angle_alpha   90.00
_cell.angle_beta   90.00
_cell.angle_gamma   90.00
#
_symmetry.space_group_name_H-M   'P 1'
#
loop_
_entity.id
_entity.type
_entity.pdbx_description
1 polymer ?
#
loop_
_entity_poly.entity_id
_entity_poly.type
_entity_poly.pdbx_seq_one_letter_code
_entity_poly.pdbx_strand_id
1 'polypeptide(L)'
;AGVTPKEYVDKIVATVKDLWKLLDVSYDRFIRTTDDYHMESCQKIFTKLYEQGDIYKGEYIGHYCKPCESFWTDSQLVDGKCPDCGREVYDAHEEAYFFKTSKYADRLLKLYEENPQFIQPESRKNEMIAFIKQGLQDTCVSRTSVKWGIPVPFDPKHTMYVWVDALSNYISALGYGNEKYHDYDKFWPADLHMVGKEILRFHTILWPAMLMALDLPLPKRVFGHGWLLMNGGKMSKSVGNVVDPVILCDRYGVDAIRYFLLREIPFGNDGMFTNEALITRINSDLANDLGNLLSRTVAMCEKYFGGTVHNVAGTEAIDTELETMVNELTAKVTADMDSLTIPQALMEIFAVIQRANKYIDETAPWALAKDEANKQRLESVLYHLCEALRVCGILLNAYLPTTAPKMMEQLGLDASALDLTKTTYGAQQTYTVHKGEALFPRIDVAKEIAHLKEEDEKRRAAAEAAKKAKEEAEKKAAAPAEESNVDFTHEAEISYDD
;
A
#
# COMPACT_ATOMS: atom_id res chain seq x y z
N ALA A 1 15.69 -25.41 -2.78
CA ALA A 1 16.30 -24.51 -1.81
C ALA A 1 16.60 -25.19 -0.45
N GLY A 2 16.27 -26.48 -0.25
CA GLY A 2 16.60 -27.25 0.98
C GLY A 2 15.82 -26.83 2.23
N VAL A 3 14.74 -26.04 2.08
CA VAL A 3 13.83 -25.63 3.16
C VAL A 3 12.39 -25.92 2.78
N THR A 4 11.52 -26.10 3.76
CA THR A 4 10.09 -26.29 3.53
C THR A 4 9.44 -25.01 2.98
N PRO A 5 8.30 -25.10 2.28
CA PRO A 5 7.55 -23.91 1.83
C PRO A 5 7.24 -22.95 2.99
N LYS A 6 6.84 -23.48 4.15
CA LYS A 6 6.54 -22.66 5.33
C LYS A 6 7.78 -21.90 5.83
N GLU A 7 8.92 -22.55 5.98
CA GLU A 7 10.17 -21.89 6.40
C GLU A 7 10.61 -20.81 5.41
N TYR A 8 10.35 -21.03 4.11
CA TYR A 8 10.68 -20.05 3.09
C TYR A 8 9.80 -18.78 3.21
N VAL A 9 8.49 -18.93 3.33
CA VAL A 9 7.60 -17.78 3.48
C VAL A 9 7.73 -17.10 4.84
N ASP A 10 8.10 -17.82 5.90
CA ASP A 10 8.37 -17.24 7.22
C ASP A 10 9.55 -16.26 7.17
N LYS A 11 10.60 -16.57 6.42
CA LYS A 11 11.74 -15.65 6.19
C LYS A 11 11.30 -14.39 5.43
N ILE A 12 10.47 -14.54 4.39
CA ILE A 12 9.98 -13.39 3.62
C ILE A 12 9.11 -12.50 4.51
N VAL A 13 8.23 -13.08 5.32
CA VAL A 13 7.37 -12.31 6.22
C VAL A 13 8.17 -11.55 7.27
N ALA A 14 9.27 -12.10 7.76
CA ALA A 14 10.17 -11.37 8.67
C ALA A 14 10.68 -10.07 8.01
N THR A 15 11.17 -10.14 6.76
CA THR A 15 11.63 -8.94 6.04
C THR A 15 10.50 -7.93 5.75
N VAL A 16 9.27 -8.40 5.52
CA VAL A 16 8.10 -7.52 5.35
C VAL A 16 7.79 -6.77 6.65
N LYS A 17 7.81 -7.47 7.79
CA LYS A 17 7.59 -6.84 9.11
C LYS A 17 8.68 -5.83 9.47
N ASP A 18 9.94 -6.12 9.15
CA ASP A 18 11.05 -5.19 9.35
C ASP A 18 10.88 -3.93 8.48
N LEU A 19 10.45 -4.09 7.23
CA LEU A 19 10.15 -2.97 6.34
C LEU A 19 8.97 -2.12 6.86
N TRP A 20 7.90 -2.74 7.36
CA TRP A 20 6.76 -2.02 7.92
C TRP A 20 7.14 -1.25 9.19
N LYS A 21 8.00 -1.86 10.03
CA LYS A 21 8.57 -1.16 11.19
C LYS A 21 9.45 0.02 10.76
N LEU A 22 10.28 -0.13 9.74
CA LEU A 22 11.10 0.96 9.20
C LEU A 22 10.24 2.12 8.69
N LEU A 23 9.17 1.81 7.96
CA LEU A 23 8.26 2.80 7.37
C LEU A 23 7.24 3.37 8.38
N ASP A 24 7.32 3.00 9.64
CA ASP A 24 6.37 3.38 10.70
C ASP A 24 4.91 3.09 10.30
N VAL A 25 4.68 1.88 9.79
CA VAL A 25 3.35 1.37 9.46
C VAL A 25 2.77 0.67 10.68
N SER A 26 1.72 1.24 11.26
CA SER A 26 0.98 0.63 12.37
C SER A 26 -0.09 -0.33 11.85
N TYR A 27 -0.28 -1.44 12.56
CA TYR A 27 -1.36 -2.39 12.32
C TYR A 27 -1.71 -3.13 13.61
N ASP A 28 -2.97 -3.50 13.77
CA ASP A 28 -3.43 -4.21 14.97
C ASP A 28 -3.23 -5.72 14.83
N ARG A 29 -3.37 -6.26 13.59
CA ARG A 29 -3.19 -7.68 13.30
C ARG A 29 -2.46 -7.93 12.00
N PHE A 30 -1.54 -8.89 12.05
CA PHE A 30 -0.84 -9.43 10.89
C PHE A 30 -1.21 -10.90 10.77
N ILE A 31 -2.21 -11.20 9.93
CA ILE A 31 -2.64 -12.57 9.71
C ILE A 31 -1.76 -13.30 8.71
N ARG A 32 -1.58 -14.60 8.95
CA ARG A 32 -0.92 -15.55 8.05
C ARG A 32 -1.91 -16.63 7.65
N THR A 33 -2.00 -16.92 6.36
CA THR A 33 -2.81 -18.04 5.86
C THR A 33 -2.28 -19.41 6.30
N THR A 34 -1.09 -19.44 6.88
CA THR A 34 -0.50 -20.62 7.52
C THR A 34 -0.83 -20.74 9.02
N ASP A 35 -1.61 -19.84 9.59
CA ASP A 35 -2.03 -19.91 10.98
C ASP A 35 -3.15 -20.96 11.17
N ASP A 36 -3.02 -21.81 12.18
CA ASP A 36 -3.94 -22.93 12.40
C ASP A 36 -5.41 -22.47 12.54
N TYR A 37 -5.66 -21.39 13.28
CA TYR A 37 -7.02 -20.85 13.47
C TYR A 37 -7.62 -20.35 12.14
N HIS A 38 -6.80 -19.84 11.23
CA HIS A 38 -7.25 -19.42 9.90
C HIS A 38 -7.60 -20.64 9.05
N MET A 39 -6.75 -21.66 9.04
CA MET A 39 -7.02 -22.91 8.31
C MET A 39 -8.30 -23.57 8.79
N GLU A 40 -8.55 -23.61 10.11
CA GLU A 40 -9.79 -24.10 10.71
C GLU A 40 -11.02 -23.32 10.21
N SER A 41 -10.93 -21.99 10.19
CA SER A 41 -12.00 -21.12 9.68
C SER A 41 -12.31 -21.41 8.22
N CYS A 42 -11.28 -21.51 7.36
CA CYS A 42 -11.43 -21.82 5.94
C CYS A 42 -12.10 -23.16 5.72
N GLN A 43 -11.73 -24.18 6.50
CA GLN A 43 -12.33 -25.51 6.41
C GLN A 43 -13.81 -25.50 6.79
N LYS A 44 -14.18 -24.76 7.82
CA LYS A 44 -15.60 -24.58 8.22
C LYS A 44 -16.39 -23.81 7.15
N ILE A 45 -15.83 -22.75 6.60
CA ILE A 45 -16.44 -21.96 5.52
C ILE A 45 -16.68 -22.85 4.29
N PHE A 46 -15.65 -23.56 3.83
CA PHE A 46 -15.75 -24.43 2.66
C PHE A 46 -16.78 -25.55 2.84
N THR A 47 -16.79 -26.19 4.01
CA THR A 47 -17.76 -27.24 4.34
C THR A 47 -19.18 -26.70 4.33
N LYS A 48 -19.43 -25.55 4.95
CA LYS A 48 -20.76 -24.91 4.96
C LYS A 48 -21.25 -24.59 3.55
N LEU A 49 -20.38 -24.01 2.71
CA LEU A 49 -20.72 -23.70 1.31
C LEU A 49 -21.01 -24.97 0.49
N TYR A 50 -20.32 -26.07 0.76
CA TYR A 50 -20.56 -27.37 0.12
C TYR A 50 -21.88 -28.00 0.60
N GLU A 51 -22.14 -28.07 1.89
CA GLU A 51 -23.35 -28.65 2.47
C GLU A 51 -24.62 -27.93 2.02
N GLN A 52 -24.58 -26.63 1.84
CA GLN A 52 -25.71 -25.85 1.32
C GLN A 52 -25.82 -25.85 -0.22
N GLY A 53 -24.88 -26.50 -0.92
CA GLY A 53 -24.91 -26.71 -2.37
C GLY A 53 -24.42 -25.51 -3.18
N ASP A 54 -23.74 -24.51 -2.58
CA ASP A 54 -23.07 -23.42 -3.29
C ASP A 54 -21.69 -23.83 -3.83
N ILE A 55 -21.11 -24.89 -3.27
CA ILE A 55 -19.96 -25.59 -3.84
C ILE A 55 -20.41 -26.97 -4.32
N TYR A 56 -19.95 -27.40 -5.49
CA TYR A 56 -20.21 -28.71 -6.08
C TYR A 56 -18.95 -29.29 -6.70
N LYS A 57 -18.91 -30.60 -6.87
CA LYS A 57 -17.81 -31.32 -7.51
C LYS A 57 -18.06 -31.45 -9.02
N GLY A 58 -17.06 -31.18 -9.81
CA GLY A 58 -17.11 -31.24 -11.26
C GLY A 58 -15.73 -31.51 -11.87
N GLU A 59 -15.66 -31.46 -13.20
CA GLU A 59 -14.40 -31.55 -13.92
C GLU A 59 -14.05 -30.19 -14.51
N TYR A 60 -12.83 -29.77 -14.26
CA TYR A 60 -12.28 -28.57 -14.89
C TYR A 60 -11.61 -28.94 -16.21
N ILE A 61 -12.06 -28.33 -17.30
CA ILE A 61 -11.46 -28.40 -18.62
C ILE A 61 -11.23 -26.96 -19.07
N GLY A 62 -9.98 -26.55 -19.27
CA GLY A 62 -9.67 -25.19 -19.70
C GLY A 62 -8.20 -24.86 -19.58
N HIS A 63 -7.89 -23.59 -19.66
CA HIS A 63 -6.52 -23.10 -19.69
C HIS A 63 -6.14 -22.44 -18.36
N TYR A 64 -5.01 -22.83 -17.80
CA TYR A 64 -4.49 -22.29 -16.56
C TYR A 64 -3.26 -21.41 -16.79
N CYS A 65 -3.34 -20.19 -16.29
CA CYS A 65 -2.19 -19.31 -16.24
C CYS A 65 -1.51 -19.43 -14.86
N LYS A 66 -0.37 -20.11 -14.81
CA LYS A 66 0.38 -20.32 -13.57
C LYS A 66 0.84 -19.01 -12.88
N PRO A 67 1.30 -17.97 -13.60
CA PRO A 67 1.72 -16.72 -12.96
C PRO A 67 0.59 -15.86 -12.40
N CYS A 68 -0.62 -15.95 -12.98
CA CYS A 68 -1.80 -15.23 -12.50
C CYS A 68 -2.68 -16.07 -11.59
N GLU A 69 -2.37 -17.37 -11.48
CA GLU A 69 -3.18 -18.36 -10.75
C GLU A 69 -4.66 -18.35 -11.17
N SER A 70 -4.91 -18.03 -12.44
CA SER A 70 -6.24 -17.85 -13.01
C SER A 70 -6.55 -18.86 -14.08
N PHE A 71 -7.82 -19.26 -14.14
CA PHE A 71 -8.35 -20.15 -15.16
C PHE A 71 -9.06 -19.35 -16.23
N TRP A 72 -8.94 -19.79 -17.46
CA TRP A 72 -9.52 -19.15 -18.62
C TRP A 72 -10.20 -20.18 -19.51
N THR A 73 -11.34 -19.83 -20.06
CA THR A 73 -11.96 -20.56 -21.16
C THR A 73 -11.32 -20.14 -22.48
N ASP A 74 -11.47 -20.94 -23.54
CA ASP A 74 -10.99 -20.60 -24.89
C ASP A 74 -11.43 -19.20 -25.33
N SER A 75 -12.68 -18.82 -25.04
CA SER A 75 -13.25 -17.53 -25.43
C SER A 75 -12.68 -16.33 -24.67
N GLN A 76 -12.00 -16.58 -23.55
CA GLN A 76 -11.40 -15.52 -22.70
C GLN A 76 -9.93 -15.30 -23.01
N LEU A 77 -9.28 -16.20 -23.73
CA LEU A 77 -7.90 -16.02 -24.13
C LEU A 77 -7.75 -14.90 -25.17
N VAL A 78 -6.66 -14.16 -25.09
CA VAL A 78 -6.26 -13.18 -26.10
C VAL A 78 -5.06 -13.75 -26.86
N ASP A 79 -5.25 -14.01 -28.15
CA ASP A 79 -4.24 -14.66 -29.00
C ASP A 79 -3.70 -15.98 -28.40
N GLY A 80 -4.57 -16.78 -27.78
CA GLY A 80 -4.20 -18.04 -27.13
C GLY A 80 -3.42 -17.88 -25.81
N LYS A 81 -3.36 -16.68 -25.26
CA LYS A 81 -2.60 -16.34 -24.04
C LYS A 81 -3.50 -15.79 -22.96
N CYS A 82 -2.97 -15.76 -21.73
CA CYS A 82 -3.63 -15.17 -20.57
C CYS A 82 -3.98 -13.71 -20.82
N PRO A 83 -5.25 -13.29 -20.69
CA PRO A 83 -5.67 -11.91 -20.92
C PRO A 83 -5.09 -10.92 -19.91
N ASP A 84 -4.76 -11.39 -18.69
CA ASP A 84 -4.25 -10.52 -17.62
C ASP A 84 -2.74 -10.22 -17.75
N CYS A 85 -1.94 -11.19 -18.19
CA CYS A 85 -0.48 -11.04 -18.20
C CYS A 85 0.21 -11.34 -19.54
N GLY A 86 -0.55 -11.75 -20.57
CA GLY A 86 -0.04 -12.04 -21.91
C GLY A 86 0.87 -13.29 -22.01
N ARG A 87 0.99 -14.11 -20.94
CA ARG A 87 1.83 -15.32 -20.93
C ARG A 87 1.07 -16.52 -21.46
N GLU A 88 1.82 -17.53 -21.83
CA GLU A 88 1.25 -18.83 -22.27
C GLU A 88 0.46 -19.47 -21.13
N VAL A 89 -0.61 -20.16 -21.51
CA VAL A 89 -1.48 -20.94 -20.62
C VAL A 89 -1.30 -22.42 -20.93
N TYR A 90 -1.66 -23.27 -19.96
CA TYR A 90 -1.52 -24.72 -20.07
C TYR A 90 -2.90 -25.36 -20.01
N ASP A 91 -3.14 -26.37 -20.82
CA ASP A 91 -4.36 -27.18 -20.73
C ASP A 91 -4.41 -27.87 -19.38
N ALA A 92 -5.51 -27.71 -18.68
CA ALA A 92 -5.77 -28.33 -17.40
C ALA A 92 -7.04 -29.18 -17.48
N HIS A 93 -6.89 -30.44 -17.12
CA HIS A 93 -7.97 -31.44 -17.03
C HIS A 93 -7.89 -32.05 -15.65
N GLU A 94 -8.79 -31.62 -14.75
CA GLU A 94 -8.67 -31.96 -13.34
C GLU A 94 -10.05 -32.04 -12.68
N GLU A 95 -10.28 -33.07 -11.84
CA GLU A 95 -11.41 -33.08 -10.92
C GLU A 95 -11.26 -31.94 -9.95
N ALA A 96 -12.29 -31.14 -9.76
CA ALA A 96 -12.23 -29.96 -8.90
C ALA A 96 -13.59 -29.64 -8.28
N TYR A 97 -13.58 -28.84 -7.21
CA TYR A 97 -14.76 -28.23 -6.66
C TYR A 97 -14.97 -26.84 -7.26
N PHE A 98 -16.24 -26.49 -7.49
CA PHE A 98 -16.65 -25.21 -8.08
C PHE A 98 -17.59 -24.49 -7.15
N PHE A 99 -17.37 -23.19 -6.95
CA PHE A 99 -18.31 -22.30 -6.28
C PHE A 99 -19.23 -21.68 -7.33
N LYS A 100 -20.53 -21.71 -7.09
CA LYS A 100 -21.57 -21.18 -8.00
C LYS A 100 -21.58 -19.65 -8.05
N THR A 101 -20.47 -19.04 -8.52
CA THR A 101 -20.33 -17.60 -8.64
C THR A 101 -21.39 -17.02 -9.56
N SER A 102 -21.74 -17.73 -10.63
CA SER A 102 -22.77 -17.34 -11.61
C SER A 102 -24.14 -17.08 -10.97
N LYS A 103 -24.50 -17.84 -9.94
CA LYS A 103 -25.74 -17.67 -9.15
C LYS A 103 -25.88 -16.28 -8.53
N TYR A 104 -24.77 -15.60 -8.28
CA TYR A 104 -24.73 -14.32 -7.58
C TYR A 104 -24.60 -13.10 -8.53
N ALA A 105 -24.54 -13.31 -9.85
CA ALA A 105 -24.31 -12.23 -10.82
C ALA A 105 -25.30 -11.07 -10.69
N ASP A 106 -26.61 -11.35 -10.65
CA ASP A 106 -27.66 -10.33 -10.54
C ASP A 106 -27.60 -9.61 -9.18
N ARG A 107 -27.30 -10.34 -8.10
CA ARG A 107 -27.15 -9.75 -6.76
C ARG A 107 -25.94 -8.82 -6.68
N LEU A 108 -24.84 -9.17 -7.35
CA LEU A 108 -23.64 -8.33 -7.44
C LEU A 108 -23.91 -7.05 -8.24
N LEU A 109 -24.57 -7.16 -9.41
CA LEU A 109 -24.93 -5.99 -10.20
C LEU A 109 -25.87 -5.06 -9.43
N LYS A 110 -26.85 -5.61 -8.72
CA LYS A 110 -27.74 -4.84 -7.85
C LYS A 110 -27.00 -4.16 -6.70
N LEU A 111 -26.04 -4.85 -6.06
CA LEU A 111 -25.18 -4.27 -5.03
C LEU A 111 -24.45 -3.03 -5.54
N TYR A 112 -23.87 -3.09 -6.76
CA TYR A 112 -23.12 -1.96 -7.32
C TYR A 112 -24.00 -0.80 -7.77
N GLU A 113 -25.25 -1.07 -8.13
CA GLU A 113 -26.25 -0.06 -8.44
C GLU A 113 -26.76 0.65 -7.16
N GLU A 114 -27.13 -0.11 -6.14
CA GLU A 114 -27.66 0.40 -4.87
C GLU A 114 -26.58 1.05 -4.00
N ASN A 115 -25.32 0.62 -4.15
CA ASN A 115 -24.18 1.18 -3.45
C ASN A 115 -23.07 1.62 -4.43
N PRO A 116 -23.20 2.80 -5.03
CA PRO A 116 -22.25 3.29 -6.04
C PRO A 116 -20.82 3.41 -5.56
N GLN A 117 -20.59 3.52 -4.24
CA GLN A 117 -19.26 3.64 -3.63
C GLN A 117 -18.65 2.29 -3.22
N PHE A 118 -19.36 1.20 -3.44
CA PHE A 118 -18.85 -0.13 -3.06
C PHE A 118 -17.52 -0.46 -3.74
N ILE A 119 -17.34 -0.09 -5.01
CA ILE A 119 -16.09 -0.27 -5.76
C ILE A 119 -15.53 1.11 -6.12
N GLN A 120 -14.27 1.34 -5.75
CA GLN A 120 -13.54 2.56 -6.05
C GLN A 120 -12.15 2.24 -6.64
N PRO A 121 -11.62 3.09 -7.53
CA PRO A 121 -12.28 4.21 -8.20
C PRO A 121 -13.36 3.76 -9.21
N GLU A 122 -14.15 4.70 -9.71
CA GLU A 122 -15.30 4.42 -10.60
C GLU A 122 -14.91 3.68 -11.89
N SER A 123 -13.73 3.94 -12.43
CA SER A 123 -13.21 3.21 -13.60
C SER A 123 -13.17 1.71 -13.34
N ARG A 124 -12.81 1.30 -12.13
CA ARG A 124 -12.75 -0.11 -11.73
C ARG A 124 -14.14 -0.72 -11.52
N LYS A 125 -15.08 0.04 -11.00
CA LYS A 125 -16.48 -0.39 -10.92
C LYS A 125 -17.04 -0.72 -12.32
N ASN A 126 -16.81 0.17 -13.29
CA ASN A 126 -17.28 -0.02 -14.65
C ASN A 126 -16.64 -1.27 -15.31
N GLU A 127 -15.36 -1.54 -15.05
CA GLU A 127 -14.68 -2.75 -15.49
C GLU A 127 -15.34 -4.02 -14.91
N MET A 128 -15.65 -4.03 -13.62
CA MET A 128 -16.30 -5.18 -12.97
C MET A 128 -17.73 -5.41 -13.45
N ILE A 129 -18.51 -4.34 -13.67
CA ILE A 129 -19.84 -4.42 -14.24
C ILE A 129 -19.78 -5.02 -15.66
N ALA A 130 -18.85 -4.53 -16.48
CA ALA A 130 -18.67 -5.05 -17.83
C ALA A 130 -18.28 -6.53 -17.82
N PHE A 131 -17.40 -6.94 -16.91
CA PHE A 131 -16.99 -8.33 -16.75
C PHE A 131 -18.17 -9.25 -16.38
N ILE A 132 -19.01 -8.86 -15.39
CA ILE A 132 -20.16 -9.68 -14.98
C ILE A 132 -21.20 -9.78 -16.12
N LYS A 133 -21.44 -8.70 -16.86
CA LYS A 133 -22.39 -8.67 -17.98
C LYS A 133 -21.96 -9.53 -19.17
N GLN A 134 -20.70 -9.91 -19.29
CA GLN A 134 -20.23 -10.86 -20.30
C GLN A 134 -20.64 -12.31 -19.98
N GLY A 135 -21.17 -12.58 -18.81
CA GLY A 135 -21.56 -13.90 -18.33
C GLY A 135 -20.58 -14.45 -17.30
N LEU A 136 -20.96 -14.32 -16.03
CA LEU A 136 -20.17 -14.80 -14.91
C LEU A 136 -20.19 -16.33 -14.86
N GLN A 137 -19.01 -16.95 -14.85
CA GLN A 137 -18.84 -18.39 -14.74
C GLN A 137 -18.62 -18.82 -13.30
N ASP A 138 -18.92 -20.10 -12.99
CA ASP A 138 -18.60 -20.69 -11.71
C ASP A 138 -17.08 -20.76 -11.50
N THR A 139 -16.64 -20.49 -10.30
CA THR A 139 -15.23 -20.40 -9.96
C THR A 139 -14.71 -21.75 -9.47
N CYS A 140 -13.65 -22.26 -10.08
CA CYS A 140 -12.93 -23.43 -9.57
C CYS A 140 -12.27 -23.07 -8.22
N VAL A 141 -12.60 -23.81 -7.16
CA VAL A 141 -12.19 -23.49 -5.78
C VAL A 141 -11.35 -24.59 -5.11
N SER A 142 -10.89 -25.57 -5.86
CA SER A 142 -9.95 -26.57 -5.36
C SER A 142 -9.00 -27.08 -6.46
N ARG A 143 -7.92 -27.73 -6.03
CA ARG A 143 -6.88 -28.32 -6.88
C ARG A 143 -6.42 -29.65 -6.32
N THR A 144 -6.13 -30.64 -7.19
CA THR A 144 -5.44 -31.88 -6.85
C THR A 144 -3.95 -31.83 -7.13
N SER A 145 -3.56 -30.97 -8.08
CA SER A 145 -2.15 -30.79 -8.52
C SER A 145 -1.29 -30.01 -7.52
N VAL A 146 -1.88 -29.19 -6.67
CA VAL A 146 -1.20 -28.40 -5.62
C VAL A 146 -1.28 -29.13 -4.29
N LYS A 147 -0.13 -29.41 -3.67
CA LYS A 147 -0.08 -30.19 -2.41
C LYS A 147 0.14 -29.32 -1.17
N TRP A 148 0.59 -28.08 -1.34
CA TRP A 148 0.77 -27.16 -0.23
C TRP A 148 -0.33 -26.12 -0.19
N GLY A 149 -1.12 -26.16 0.88
CA GLY A 149 -2.29 -25.30 1.10
C GLY A 149 -3.23 -25.94 2.07
N ILE A 150 -4.44 -25.41 2.19
CA ILE A 150 -5.47 -25.91 3.12
C ILE A 150 -6.20 -27.10 2.47
N PRO A 151 -6.16 -28.31 3.06
CA PRO A 151 -6.89 -29.44 2.51
C PRO A 151 -8.41 -29.28 2.67
N VAL A 152 -9.17 -29.74 1.69
CA VAL A 152 -10.63 -29.86 1.81
C VAL A 152 -10.92 -30.95 2.85
N PRO A 153 -11.65 -30.64 3.96
CA PRO A 153 -11.70 -31.55 5.11
C PRO A 153 -12.41 -32.88 4.83
N PHE A 154 -13.38 -32.92 3.93
CA PHE A 154 -14.12 -34.12 3.54
C PHE A 154 -13.56 -34.80 2.27
N ASP A 155 -12.58 -34.19 1.60
CA ASP A 155 -11.87 -34.76 0.45
C ASP A 155 -10.40 -34.28 0.40
N PRO A 156 -9.51 -34.84 1.26
CA PRO A 156 -8.14 -34.35 1.44
C PRO A 156 -7.22 -34.49 0.21
N LYS A 157 -7.69 -35.11 -0.88
CA LYS A 157 -6.95 -35.10 -2.15
C LYS A 157 -6.92 -33.68 -2.75
N HIS A 158 -7.92 -32.85 -2.42
CA HIS A 158 -8.07 -31.50 -2.90
C HIS A 158 -7.47 -30.51 -1.90
N THR A 159 -6.71 -29.56 -2.42
CA THR A 159 -6.28 -28.37 -1.72
C THR A 159 -7.20 -27.22 -2.12
N MET A 160 -7.63 -26.39 -1.17
CA MET A 160 -8.46 -25.24 -1.44
C MET A 160 -7.73 -24.26 -2.36
N TYR A 161 -8.48 -23.62 -3.23
CA TYR A 161 -7.96 -22.57 -4.09
C TYR A 161 -7.52 -21.36 -3.26
N VAL A 162 -6.37 -20.80 -3.62
CA VAL A 162 -5.71 -19.71 -2.89
C VAL A 162 -6.64 -18.53 -2.58
N TRP A 163 -7.60 -18.23 -3.44
CA TRP A 163 -8.50 -17.09 -3.19
C TRP A 163 -9.64 -17.39 -2.22
N VAL A 164 -10.07 -18.63 -2.07
CA VAL A 164 -10.99 -19.01 -0.97
C VAL A 164 -10.28 -18.90 0.37
N ASP A 165 -9.02 -19.36 0.42
CA ASP A 165 -8.13 -19.24 1.55
C ASP A 165 -7.86 -17.74 1.86
N ALA A 166 -7.30 -17.01 0.92
CA ALA A 166 -6.89 -15.62 1.11
C ALA A 166 -8.05 -14.68 1.48
N LEU A 167 -9.23 -14.79 0.85
CA LEU A 167 -10.37 -13.92 1.15
C LEU A 167 -10.98 -14.19 2.52
N SER A 168 -10.96 -15.43 2.98
CA SER A 168 -11.48 -15.80 4.30
C SER A 168 -10.69 -15.18 5.46
N ASN A 169 -9.46 -14.69 5.22
CA ASN A 169 -8.62 -14.06 6.24
C ASN A 169 -9.29 -12.85 6.91
N TYR A 170 -10.08 -12.08 6.17
CA TYR A 170 -10.72 -10.85 6.69
C TYR A 170 -11.66 -11.13 7.86
N ILE A 171 -12.32 -12.28 7.86
CA ILE A 171 -13.24 -12.65 8.93
C ILE A 171 -12.60 -13.63 9.92
N SER A 172 -11.72 -14.53 9.49
CA SER A 172 -11.01 -15.45 10.39
C SER A 172 -10.11 -14.71 11.37
N ALA A 173 -9.46 -13.61 10.93
CA ALA A 173 -8.65 -12.74 11.77
C ALA A 173 -9.47 -12.07 12.90
N LEU A 174 -10.80 -12.02 12.78
CA LEU A 174 -11.70 -11.46 13.76
C LEU A 174 -12.37 -12.54 14.65
N GLY A 175 -12.16 -13.83 14.32
CA GLY A 175 -12.68 -14.95 15.09
C GLY A 175 -13.85 -15.70 14.42
N TYR A 176 -14.25 -15.34 13.20
CA TYR A 176 -15.27 -16.12 12.51
C TYR A 176 -14.77 -17.54 12.22
N GLY A 177 -15.49 -18.52 12.76
CA GLY A 177 -15.17 -19.93 12.57
C GLY A 177 -14.00 -20.46 13.42
N ASN A 178 -13.46 -19.69 14.37
CA ASN A 178 -12.43 -20.13 15.29
C ASN A 178 -12.59 -19.51 16.68
N GLU A 179 -11.86 -20.05 17.66
CA GLU A 179 -11.88 -19.59 19.05
C GLU A 179 -10.67 -18.70 19.41
N LYS A 180 -9.86 -18.32 18.43
CA LYS A 180 -8.66 -17.50 18.67
C LYS A 180 -8.99 -16.05 18.99
N TYR A 181 -9.98 -15.50 18.32
CA TYR A 181 -10.43 -14.12 18.46
C TYR A 181 -11.95 -14.05 18.60
N HIS A 182 -12.45 -12.98 19.21
CA HIS A 182 -13.88 -12.78 19.49
C HIS A 182 -14.34 -11.36 19.09
N ASP A 183 -13.72 -10.80 18.05
CA ASP A 183 -13.93 -9.42 17.63
C ASP A 183 -14.80 -9.28 16.38
N TYR A 184 -15.33 -10.40 15.85
CA TYR A 184 -16.09 -10.41 14.61
C TYR A 184 -17.28 -9.45 14.68
N ASP A 185 -18.13 -9.54 15.68
CA ASP A 185 -19.33 -8.71 15.83
C ASP A 185 -19.00 -7.22 16.07
N LYS A 186 -17.78 -6.92 16.51
CA LYS A 186 -17.32 -5.55 16.76
C LYS A 186 -16.77 -4.87 15.52
N PHE A 187 -16.01 -5.59 14.68
CA PHE A 187 -15.25 -5.00 13.58
C PHE A 187 -15.74 -5.41 12.19
N TRP A 188 -16.64 -6.41 12.08
CA TRP A 188 -17.26 -6.74 10.81
C TRP A 188 -18.65 -6.10 10.70
N PRO A 189 -19.04 -5.53 9.55
CA PRO A 189 -18.33 -5.50 8.28
C PRO A 189 -17.18 -4.49 8.24
N ALA A 190 -16.15 -4.80 7.44
CA ALA A 190 -15.03 -3.89 7.19
C ALA A 190 -15.51 -2.59 6.55
N ASP A 191 -14.97 -1.45 7.00
CA ASP A 191 -15.24 -0.15 6.39
C ASP A 191 -14.60 -0.03 5.01
N LEU A 192 -13.41 -0.63 4.84
CA LEU A 192 -12.64 -0.58 3.61
C LEU A 192 -11.78 -1.83 3.43
N HIS A 193 -11.86 -2.44 2.25
CA HIS A 193 -10.82 -3.31 1.72
C HIS A 193 -9.95 -2.50 0.76
N MET A 194 -8.68 -2.29 1.10
CA MET A 194 -7.71 -1.62 0.25
C MET A 194 -6.79 -2.65 -0.39
N VAL A 195 -6.83 -2.75 -1.72
CA VAL A 195 -6.15 -3.81 -2.46
C VAL A 195 -5.49 -3.28 -3.74
N GLY A 196 -4.51 -4.00 -4.27
CA GLY A 196 -3.99 -3.72 -5.60
C GLY A 196 -5.05 -3.99 -6.68
N LYS A 197 -5.04 -3.21 -7.74
CA LYS A 197 -6.02 -3.34 -8.84
C LYS A 197 -6.05 -4.74 -9.48
N GLU A 198 -4.94 -5.47 -9.42
CA GLU A 198 -4.80 -6.80 -10.00
C GLU A 198 -5.63 -7.88 -9.29
N ILE A 199 -5.94 -7.67 -8.01
CA ILE A 199 -6.73 -8.60 -7.21
C ILE A 199 -8.15 -8.10 -6.95
N LEU A 200 -8.54 -6.99 -7.56
CA LEU A 200 -9.83 -6.35 -7.34
C LEU A 200 -11.00 -7.27 -7.68
N ARG A 201 -10.90 -8.06 -8.76
CA ARG A 201 -11.95 -9.01 -9.18
C ARG A 201 -12.31 -10.01 -8.09
N PHE A 202 -11.32 -10.52 -7.37
CA PHE A 202 -11.55 -11.45 -6.27
C PHE A 202 -12.27 -10.77 -5.10
N HIS A 203 -11.94 -9.52 -4.81
CA HIS A 203 -12.51 -8.76 -3.69
C HIS A 203 -13.89 -8.16 -3.98
N THR A 204 -14.23 -7.99 -5.24
CA THR A 204 -15.51 -7.38 -5.64
C THR A 204 -16.51 -8.40 -6.19
N ILE A 205 -16.07 -9.54 -6.69
CA ILE A 205 -16.95 -10.59 -7.24
C ILE A 205 -16.96 -11.82 -6.33
N LEU A 206 -15.83 -12.52 -6.19
CA LEU A 206 -15.79 -13.79 -5.46
C LEU A 206 -16.08 -13.59 -3.97
N TRP A 207 -15.43 -12.63 -3.33
CA TRP A 207 -15.61 -12.38 -1.90
C TRP A 207 -17.04 -11.98 -1.52
N PRO A 208 -17.66 -10.98 -2.16
CA PRO A 208 -19.07 -10.67 -1.87
C PRO A 208 -20.02 -11.85 -2.18
N ALA A 209 -19.76 -12.61 -3.24
CA ALA A 209 -20.56 -13.79 -3.55
C ALA A 209 -20.45 -14.87 -2.45
N MET A 210 -19.24 -15.12 -1.92
CA MET A 210 -19.04 -16.02 -0.79
C MET A 210 -19.76 -15.53 0.47
N LEU A 211 -19.64 -14.23 0.79
CA LEU A 211 -20.35 -13.64 1.93
C LEU A 211 -21.87 -13.71 1.78
N MET A 212 -22.40 -13.44 0.58
CA MET A 212 -23.82 -13.59 0.27
C MET A 212 -24.29 -15.04 0.41
N ALA A 213 -23.45 -16.02 0.05
CA ALA A 213 -23.75 -17.44 0.23
C ALA A 213 -23.76 -17.85 1.70
N LEU A 214 -22.89 -17.25 2.51
CA LEU A 214 -22.81 -17.50 3.95
C LEU A 214 -23.85 -16.73 4.78
N ASP A 215 -24.64 -15.86 4.12
CA ASP A 215 -25.57 -14.92 4.77
C ASP A 215 -24.86 -13.97 5.76
N LEU A 216 -23.71 -13.46 5.35
CA LEU A 216 -22.88 -12.54 6.14
C LEU A 216 -22.94 -11.12 5.57
N PRO A 217 -22.77 -10.08 6.43
CA PRO A 217 -22.65 -8.70 5.97
C PRO A 217 -21.50 -8.50 4.99
N LEU A 218 -21.68 -7.59 4.03
CA LEU A 218 -20.67 -7.24 3.04
C LEU A 218 -19.78 -6.10 3.57
N PRO A 219 -18.51 -6.00 3.15
CA PRO A 219 -17.69 -4.81 3.40
C PRO A 219 -18.37 -3.57 2.82
N LYS A 220 -18.13 -2.40 3.40
CA LYS A 220 -18.76 -1.17 2.95
C LYS A 220 -18.17 -0.66 1.64
N ARG A 221 -16.84 -0.78 1.47
CA ARG A 221 -16.10 -0.31 0.29
C ARG A 221 -14.93 -1.24 -0.05
N VAL A 222 -14.61 -1.32 -1.34
CA VAL A 222 -13.38 -1.94 -1.87
C VAL A 222 -12.68 -0.93 -2.76
N PHE A 223 -11.45 -0.58 -2.43
CA PHE A 223 -10.64 0.36 -3.20
C PHE A 223 -9.47 -0.36 -3.87
N GLY A 224 -9.40 -0.26 -5.20
CA GLY A 224 -8.30 -0.81 -6.00
C GLY A 224 -7.27 0.26 -6.34
N HIS A 225 -6.12 0.28 -5.63
CA HIS A 225 -5.03 1.20 -5.95
C HIS A 225 -4.23 0.74 -7.18
N GLY A 226 -3.58 1.71 -7.86
CA GLY A 226 -2.73 1.47 -9.02
C GLY A 226 -1.36 0.88 -8.66
N TRP A 227 -0.57 0.61 -9.67
CA TRP A 227 0.80 0.13 -9.51
C TRP A 227 1.79 1.28 -9.40
N LEU A 228 2.85 1.05 -8.63
CA LEU A 228 4.06 1.85 -8.70
C LEU A 228 4.90 1.31 -9.86
N LEU A 229 5.05 2.14 -10.90
CA LEU A 229 5.81 1.83 -12.09
C LEU A 229 7.19 2.49 -12.04
N MET A 230 8.16 1.88 -12.69
CA MET A 230 9.49 2.43 -12.89
C MET A 230 9.84 2.41 -14.38
N ASN A 231 10.84 3.19 -14.80
CA ASN A 231 11.27 3.30 -16.20
C ASN A 231 11.13 1.99 -16.99
N GLY A 232 10.19 1.95 -17.93
CA GLY A 232 9.92 0.79 -18.76
C GLY A 232 8.80 -0.15 -18.29
N GLY A 233 8.08 0.18 -17.19
CA GLY A 233 6.90 -0.56 -16.77
C GLY A 233 6.93 -1.12 -15.34
N LYS A 234 6.33 -2.29 -15.13
CA LYS A 234 6.22 -2.93 -13.81
C LYS A 234 7.59 -3.27 -13.23
N MET A 235 7.81 -2.99 -11.96
CA MET A 235 9.03 -3.36 -11.24
C MET A 235 9.25 -4.87 -11.25
N SER A 236 10.48 -5.29 -11.57
CA SER A 236 10.85 -6.70 -11.57
C SER A 236 12.31 -6.88 -11.14
N LYS A 237 12.54 -7.79 -10.18
CA LYS A 237 13.90 -8.14 -9.74
C LYS A 237 14.74 -8.69 -10.90
N SER A 238 14.14 -9.40 -11.84
CA SER A 238 14.83 -9.97 -13.01
C SER A 238 15.26 -8.92 -14.05
N VAL A 239 14.62 -7.75 -14.04
CA VAL A 239 14.96 -6.60 -14.90
C VAL A 239 15.91 -5.64 -14.20
N GLY A 240 16.05 -5.75 -12.87
CA GLY A 240 16.89 -4.86 -12.06
C GLY A 240 16.33 -3.44 -11.90
N ASN A 241 15.05 -3.22 -12.21
CA ASN A 241 14.36 -1.94 -12.08
C ASN A 241 13.52 -1.85 -10.79
N VAL A 242 14.01 -2.41 -9.69
CA VAL A 242 13.34 -2.37 -8.39
C VAL A 242 13.95 -1.29 -7.52
N VAL A 243 13.11 -0.43 -6.97
CA VAL A 243 13.50 0.52 -5.92
C VAL A 243 13.57 -0.22 -4.59
N ASP A 244 14.68 -0.06 -3.88
CA ASP A 244 14.82 -0.59 -2.53
C ASP A 244 14.41 0.49 -1.51
N PRO A 245 13.26 0.32 -0.82
CA PRO A 245 12.77 1.32 0.12
C PRO A 245 13.70 1.49 1.33
N VAL A 246 14.47 0.46 1.72
CA VAL A 246 15.42 0.57 2.83
C VAL A 246 16.54 1.54 2.48
N ILE A 247 17.15 1.39 1.30
CA ILE A 247 18.19 2.29 0.81
C ILE A 247 17.68 3.74 0.73
N LEU A 248 16.45 3.93 0.22
CA LEU A 248 15.87 5.27 0.13
C LEU A 248 15.59 5.88 1.51
N CYS A 249 15.07 5.09 2.45
CA CYS A 249 14.83 5.56 3.82
C CYS A 249 16.14 5.91 4.55
N ASP A 250 17.17 5.10 4.42
CA ASP A 250 18.49 5.38 5.00
C ASP A 250 19.11 6.68 4.45
N ARG A 251 18.85 6.97 3.17
CA ARG A 251 19.43 8.12 2.48
C ARG A 251 18.65 9.42 2.69
N TYR A 252 17.32 9.37 2.63
CA TYR A 252 16.48 10.58 2.63
C TYR A 252 15.61 10.72 3.88
N GLY A 253 15.60 9.70 4.72
CA GLY A 253 14.69 9.61 5.87
C GLY A 253 13.33 9.03 5.50
N VAL A 254 12.71 8.39 6.48
CA VAL A 254 11.42 7.68 6.31
C VAL A 254 10.32 8.64 5.87
N ASP A 255 10.23 9.80 6.50
CA ASP A 255 9.16 10.77 6.23
C ASP A 255 9.21 11.32 4.80
N ALA A 256 10.41 11.50 4.24
CA ALA A 256 10.55 11.94 2.85
C ALA A 256 10.00 10.90 1.87
N ILE A 257 10.23 9.62 2.13
CA ILE A 257 9.72 8.52 1.30
C ILE A 257 8.21 8.36 1.46
N ARG A 258 7.68 8.44 2.69
CA ARG A 258 6.25 8.43 2.96
C ARG A 258 5.55 9.58 2.24
N TYR A 259 6.09 10.80 2.36
CA TYR A 259 5.56 11.98 1.68
C TYR A 259 5.52 11.78 0.17
N PHE A 260 6.64 11.37 -0.44
CA PHE A 260 6.71 11.16 -1.87
C PHE A 260 5.66 10.16 -2.37
N LEU A 261 5.55 9.01 -1.72
CA LEU A 261 4.61 7.95 -2.12
C LEU A 261 3.15 8.40 -1.99
N LEU A 262 2.82 9.15 -0.94
CA LEU A 262 1.46 9.60 -0.67
C LEU A 262 1.08 10.88 -1.44
N ARG A 263 2.06 11.66 -1.89
CA ARG A 263 1.85 12.94 -2.59
C ARG A 263 1.97 12.85 -4.10
N GLU A 264 2.99 12.15 -4.60
CA GLU A 264 3.31 12.11 -6.03
C GLU A 264 2.56 11.01 -6.77
N ILE A 265 2.35 9.88 -6.11
CA ILE A 265 1.72 8.73 -6.74
C ILE A 265 0.20 8.90 -6.74
N PRO A 266 -0.48 8.94 -7.91
CA PRO A 266 -1.93 9.04 -7.97
C PRO A 266 -2.58 7.86 -7.27
N PHE A 267 -3.41 8.13 -6.24
CA PHE A 267 -4.08 7.06 -5.51
C PHE A 267 -5.29 6.57 -6.31
N GLY A 268 -5.27 5.30 -6.74
CA GLY A 268 -6.28 4.70 -7.64
C GLY A 268 -5.83 4.52 -9.09
N ASN A 269 -4.76 5.18 -9.52
CA ASN A 269 -4.15 5.02 -10.84
C ASN A 269 -2.69 4.60 -10.72
N ASP A 270 -2.11 4.13 -11.83
CA ASP A 270 -0.69 3.82 -11.86
C ASP A 270 0.13 5.10 -11.72
N GLY A 271 1.19 5.05 -10.92
CA GLY A 271 2.11 6.14 -10.72
C GLY A 271 3.53 5.78 -11.12
N MET A 272 4.26 6.76 -11.65
CA MET A 272 5.65 6.57 -12.06
C MET A 272 6.61 7.03 -10.96
N PHE A 273 7.48 6.13 -10.52
CA PHE A 273 8.62 6.50 -9.68
C PHE A 273 9.77 6.98 -10.55
N THR A 274 10.31 8.17 -10.26
CA THR A 274 11.58 8.65 -10.79
C THR A 274 12.41 9.28 -9.67
N ASN A 275 13.72 9.15 -9.77
CA ASN A 275 14.64 9.77 -8.82
C ASN A 275 14.53 11.30 -8.85
N GLU A 276 14.34 11.87 -10.04
CA GLU A 276 14.15 13.30 -10.26
C GLU A 276 12.90 13.82 -9.53
N ALA A 277 11.76 13.12 -9.63
CA ALA A 277 10.54 13.50 -8.94
C ALA A 277 10.71 13.43 -7.41
N LEU A 278 11.36 12.37 -6.90
CA LEU A 278 11.63 12.23 -5.47
C LEU A 278 12.47 13.41 -4.93
N ILE A 279 13.59 13.72 -5.57
CA ILE A 279 14.49 14.79 -5.12
C ILE A 279 13.79 16.16 -5.26
N THR A 280 13.02 16.36 -6.33
CA THR A 280 12.26 17.61 -6.53
C THR A 280 11.25 17.80 -5.40
N ARG A 281 10.49 16.78 -5.02
CA ARG A 281 9.53 16.87 -3.91
C ARG A 281 10.22 17.14 -2.58
N ILE A 282 11.34 16.48 -2.29
CA ILE A 282 12.10 16.73 -1.06
C ILE A 282 12.56 18.19 -1.01
N ASN A 283 13.12 18.70 -2.11
CA ASN A 283 13.65 20.05 -2.13
C ASN A 283 12.57 21.14 -2.14
N SER A 284 11.53 20.99 -2.99
CA SER A 284 10.50 22.02 -3.14
C SER A 284 9.55 22.04 -1.96
N ASP A 285 8.93 20.89 -1.67
CA ASP A 285 7.84 20.84 -0.72
C ASP A 285 8.38 20.75 0.73
N LEU A 286 9.28 19.78 0.99
CA LEU A 286 9.73 19.52 2.36
C LEU A 286 10.81 20.50 2.84
N ALA A 287 11.85 20.75 2.06
CA ALA A 287 12.93 21.64 2.47
C ALA A 287 12.57 23.13 2.28
N ASN A 288 12.10 23.53 1.08
CA ASN A 288 11.86 24.95 0.79
C ASN A 288 10.52 25.43 1.36
N ASP A 289 9.41 24.69 1.20
CA ASP A 289 8.13 25.18 1.72
C ASP A 289 8.02 24.95 3.23
N LEU A 290 8.02 23.71 3.71
CA LEU A 290 7.80 23.40 5.13
C LEU A 290 8.99 23.76 6.01
N GLY A 291 10.18 23.28 5.66
CA GLY A 291 11.41 23.47 6.47
C GLY A 291 11.81 24.93 6.57
N ASN A 292 11.73 25.68 5.48
CA ASN A 292 12.05 27.09 5.44
C ASN A 292 11.01 27.93 6.22
N LEU A 293 9.70 27.61 6.09
CA LEU A 293 8.65 28.30 6.86
C LEU A 293 8.91 28.19 8.36
N LEU A 294 9.12 26.98 8.87
CA LEU A 294 9.41 26.75 10.28
C LEU A 294 10.67 27.50 10.73
N SER A 295 11.78 27.33 10.00
CA SER A 295 13.07 27.95 10.36
C SER A 295 12.99 29.47 10.37
N ARG A 296 12.34 30.09 9.37
CA ARG A 296 12.14 31.56 9.31
C ARG A 296 11.27 32.06 10.45
N THR A 297 10.17 31.38 10.74
CA THR A 297 9.23 31.74 11.81
C THR A 297 9.94 31.70 13.17
N VAL A 298 10.58 30.59 13.51
CA VAL A 298 11.33 30.42 14.76
C VAL A 298 12.42 31.48 14.89
N ALA A 299 13.25 31.69 13.84
CA ALA A 299 14.32 32.68 13.88
C ALA A 299 13.81 34.12 14.09
N MET A 300 12.64 34.47 13.51
CA MET A 300 12.04 35.79 13.71
C MET A 300 11.45 35.96 15.12
N CYS A 301 10.80 34.93 15.65
CA CYS A 301 10.31 34.94 17.04
C CYS A 301 11.46 35.09 18.04
N GLU A 302 12.55 34.32 17.89
CA GLU A 302 13.74 34.45 18.74
C GLU A 302 14.35 35.86 18.63
N LYS A 303 14.54 36.36 17.43
CA LYS A 303 15.20 37.63 17.14
C LYS A 303 14.41 38.82 17.69
N TYR A 304 13.09 38.85 17.55
CA TYR A 304 12.29 40.04 17.84
C TYR A 304 11.56 39.99 19.18
N PHE A 305 11.32 38.78 19.71
CA PHE A 305 10.56 38.56 20.95
C PHE A 305 11.25 37.63 21.95
N GLY A 306 12.53 37.30 21.74
CA GLY A 306 13.25 36.37 22.62
C GLY A 306 12.66 34.96 22.65
N GLY A 307 11.98 34.59 21.56
CA GLY A 307 11.36 33.27 21.40
C GLY A 307 9.91 33.18 21.86
N THR A 308 9.38 34.19 22.63
CA THR A 308 7.99 34.10 23.15
C THR A 308 7.08 35.06 22.41
N VAL A 309 6.00 34.51 21.80
CA VAL A 309 4.94 35.29 21.14
C VAL A 309 3.58 34.89 21.68
N HIS A 310 2.67 35.86 21.78
CA HIS A 310 1.34 35.71 22.35
C HIS A 310 0.25 35.84 21.26
N ASN A 311 -0.93 35.35 21.58
CA ASN A 311 -2.11 35.54 20.74
C ASN A 311 -2.48 37.03 20.68
N VAL A 312 -2.13 37.67 19.61
CA VAL A 312 -2.54 39.02 19.25
C VAL A 312 -3.40 38.94 18.01
N ALA A 313 -4.63 39.43 18.10
CA ALA A 313 -5.59 39.38 17.01
C ALA A 313 -5.06 40.09 15.76
N GLY A 314 -5.28 39.50 14.63
CA GLY A 314 -5.03 40.08 13.31
C GLY A 314 -5.96 41.24 13.05
N THR A 315 -5.48 42.24 12.34
CA THR A 315 -6.22 43.48 12.04
C THR A 315 -6.39 43.75 10.56
N GLU A 316 -5.72 42.97 9.74
CA GLU A 316 -5.69 43.16 8.27
C GLU A 316 -6.40 42.03 7.53
N ALA A 317 -6.89 42.29 6.33
CA ALA A 317 -7.56 41.29 5.49
C ALA A 317 -6.69 40.05 5.19
N ILE A 318 -5.38 40.24 5.09
CA ILE A 318 -4.41 39.17 4.85
C ILE A 318 -4.29 38.21 6.06
N ASP A 319 -4.50 38.71 7.29
CA ASP A 319 -4.53 37.89 8.50
C ASP A 319 -5.78 37.01 8.49
N THR A 320 -6.93 37.63 8.22
CA THR A 320 -8.21 36.91 8.11
C THR A 320 -8.19 35.85 7.02
N GLU A 321 -7.52 36.11 5.90
CA GLU A 321 -7.37 35.12 4.84
C GLU A 321 -6.61 33.88 5.33
N LEU A 322 -5.44 34.06 5.97
CA LEU A 322 -4.64 32.95 6.49
C LEU A 322 -5.39 32.20 7.61
N GLU A 323 -6.01 32.92 8.53
CA GLU A 323 -6.83 32.33 9.60
C GLU A 323 -7.98 31.48 9.05
N THR A 324 -8.70 31.98 8.03
CA THR A 324 -9.79 31.27 7.38
C THR A 324 -9.27 29.96 6.75
N MET A 325 -8.18 30.03 6.00
CA MET A 325 -7.57 28.84 5.39
C MET A 325 -7.18 27.80 6.42
N VAL A 326 -6.60 28.22 7.55
CA VAL A 326 -6.21 27.29 8.64
C VAL A 326 -7.45 26.68 9.32
N ASN A 327 -8.49 27.45 9.56
CA ASN A 327 -9.74 26.97 10.17
C ASN A 327 -10.49 25.96 9.30
N GLU A 328 -10.47 26.14 7.98
CA GLU A 328 -11.12 25.23 7.02
C GLU A 328 -10.30 23.97 6.72
N LEU A 329 -8.98 23.98 7.02
CA LEU A 329 -8.05 22.96 6.58
C LEU A 329 -8.40 21.57 7.08
N THR A 330 -8.74 21.44 8.36
CA THR A 330 -9.06 20.13 8.97
C THR A 330 -10.26 19.47 8.30
N ALA A 331 -11.30 20.26 7.99
CA ALA A 331 -12.50 19.76 7.32
C ALA A 331 -12.18 19.30 5.89
N LYS A 332 -11.36 20.06 5.15
CA LYS A 332 -10.93 19.70 3.79
C LYS A 332 -10.11 18.42 3.79
N VAL A 333 -9.10 18.35 4.65
CA VAL A 333 -8.24 17.15 4.77
C VAL A 333 -9.06 15.93 5.17
N THR A 334 -9.99 16.07 6.11
CA THR A 334 -10.88 14.95 6.51
C THR A 334 -11.73 14.47 5.34
N ALA A 335 -12.34 15.38 4.59
CA ALA A 335 -13.17 15.04 3.43
C ALA A 335 -12.36 14.32 2.33
N ASP A 336 -11.13 14.77 2.07
CA ASP A 336 -10.23 14.14 1.12
C ASP A 336 -9.79 12.73 1.59
N MET A 337 -9.48 12.57 2.87
CA MET A 337 -9.12 11.27 3.45
C MET A 337 -10.30 10.29 3.42
N ASP A 338 -11.51 10.73 3.75
CA ASP A 338 -12.74 9.92 3.68
C ASP A 338 -13.06 9.49 2.25
N SER A 339 -12.71 10.33 1.27
CA SER A 339 -12.86 10.07 -0.16
C SER A 339 -11.70 9.28 -0.76
N LEU A 340 -10.65 8.98 0.03
CA LEU A 340 -9.41 8.31 -0.40
C LEU A 340 -8.65 9.09 -1.49
N THR A 341 -8.74 10.43 -1.46
CA THR A 341 -7.97 11.36 -2.29
C THR A 341 -6.73 11.86 -1.53
N ILE A 342 -5.90 10.91 -1.08
CA ILE A 342 -4.75 11.18 -0.18
C ILE A 342 -3.80 12.25 -0.72
N PRO A 343 -3.39 12.25 -2.02
CA PRO A 343 -2.57 13.32 -2.57
C PRO A 343 -3.22 14.70 -2.46
N GLN A 344 -4.53 14.80 -2.60
CA GLN A 344 -5.28 16.06 -2.48
C GLN A 344 -5.25 16.58 -1.05
N ALA A 345 -5.45 15.72 -0.05
CA ALA A 345 -5.33 16.10 1.37
C ALA A 345 -3.96 16.73 1.68
N LEU A 346 -2.87 16.15 1.16
CA LEU A 346 -1.53 16.74 1.29
C LEU A 346 -1.40 18.08 0.54
N MET A 347 -2.05 18.22 -0.62
CA MET A 347 -2.06 19.51 -1.36
C MET A 347 -2.77 20.61 -0.57
N GLU A 348 -3.87 20.32 0.10
CA GLU A 348 -4.56 21.29 0.96
C GLU A 348 -3.66 21.77 2.11
N ILE A 349 -2.93 20.84 2.77
CA ILE A 349 -1.98 21.23 3.84
C ILE A 349 -0.86 22.11 3.28
N PHE A 350 -0.27 21.73 2.15
CA PHE A 350 0.82 22.48 1.54
C PHE A 350 0.36 23.82 0.95
N ALA A 351 -0.90 23.97 0.55
CA ALA A 351 -1.47 25.25 0.15
C ALA A 351 -1.45 26.27 1.31
N VAL A 352 -1.75 25.83 2.54
CA VAL A 352 -1.64 26.69 3.75
C VAL A 352 -0.18 27.03 4.04
N ILE A 353 0.75 26.07 3.95
CA ILE A 353 2.19 26.29 4.14
C ILE A 353 2.73 27.30 3.12
N GLN A 354 2.37 27.19 1.85
CA GLN A 354 2.75 28.11 0.79
C GLN A 354 2.14 29.49 1.00
N ARG A 355 0.86 29.55 1.42
CA ARG A 355 0.20 30.81 1.77
C ARG A 355 0.90 31.50 2.95
N ALA A 356 1.31 30.74 3.96
CA ALA A 356 2.06 31.28 5.10
C ALA A 356 3.45 31.80 4.70
N ASN A 357 4.16 31.14 3.81
CA ASN A 357 5.41 31.66 3.24
C ASN A 357 5.19 33.01 2.51
N LYS A 358 4.15 33.07 1.67
CA LYS A 358 3.78 34.32 0.99
C LYS A 358 3.36 35.42 1.96
N TYR A 359 2.65 35.07 3.03
CA TYR A 359 2.26 35.98 4.11
C TYR A 359 3.46 36.63 4.80
N ILE A 360 4.57 35.90 5.01
CA ILE A 360 5.82 36.49 5.49
C ILE A 360 6.35 37.58 4.53
N ASP A 361 6.32 37.32 3.23
CA ASP A 361 6.87 38.27 2.24
C ASP A 361 5.96 39.51 2.09
N GLU A 362 4.64 39.35 2.17
CA GLU A 362 3.65 40.44 2.09
C GLU A 362 3.62 41.31 3.34
N THR A 363 3.74 40.70 4.55
CA THR A 363 3.74 41.46 5.82
C THR A 363 5.11 42.03 6.16
N ALA A 364 6.18 41.56 5.52
CA ALA A 364 7.55 42.03 5.69
C ALA A 364 7.94 42.24 7.17
N PRO A 365 7.99 41.20 8.03
CA PRO A 365 8.26 41.34 9.48
C PRO A 365 9.57 42.10 9.80
N TRP A 366 10.55 41.98 8.94
CA TRP A 366 11.82 42.72 9.04
C TRP A 366 11.68 44.23 8.84
N ALA A 367 10.61 44.66 8.14
CA ALA A 367 10.30 46.09 8.02
C ALA A 367 9.50 46.57 9.23
N LEU A 368 8.53 45.80 9.72
CA LEU A 368 7.76 46.07 10.91
C LEU A 368 8.69 46.21 12.14
N ALA A 369 9.70 45.38 12.27
CA ALA A 369 10.65 45.38 13.36
C ALA A 369 11.55 46.63 13.45
N LYS A 370 11.52 47.54 12.46
CA LYS A 370 12.31 48.80 12.54
C LYS A 370 11.67 49.90 13.36
N ASP A 371 10.36 49.78 13.63
CA ASP A 371 9.59 50.79 14.38
C ASP A 371 8.86 50.11 15.55
N GLU A 372 9.14 50.56 16.78
CA GLU A 372 8.51 50.02 18.00
C GLU A 372 6.98 50.16 17.97
N ALA A 373 6.45 51.20 17.27
CA ALA A 373 5.01 51.34 17.10
C ALA A 373 4.32 50.16 16.39
N ASN A 374 5.07 49.41 15.61
CA ASN A 374 4.60 48.23 14.88
C ASN A 374 4.78 46.92 15.67
N LYS A 375 5.27 46.95 16.90
CA LYS A 375 5.61 45.76 17.67
C LYS A 375 4.42 44.80 17.86
N GLN A 376 3.25 45.33 18.19
CA GLN A 376 2.03 44.54 18.30
C GLN A 376 1.61 43.88 16.97
N ARG A 377 1.74 44.63 15.85
CA ARG A 377 1.48 44.10 14.52
C ARG A 377 2.49 42.97 14.18
N LEU A 378 3.75 43.17 14.48
CA LEU A 378 4.79 42.14 14.28
C LEU A 378 4.52 40.89 15.08
N GLU A 379 4.12 41.03 16.37
CA GLU A 379 3.76 39.89 17.21
C GLU A 379 2.56 39.10 16.63
N SER A 380 1.51 39.84 16.19
CA SER A 380 0.36 39.25 15.50
C SER A 380 0.79 38.44 14.29
N VAL A 381 1.65 38.99 13.43
CA VAL A 381 2.15 38.26 12.24
C VAL A 381 2.85 36.96 12.62
N LEU A 382 3.74 37.00 13.61
CA LEU A 382 4.49 35.83 14.05
C LEU A 382 3.58 34.79 14.72
N TYR A 383 2.58 35.23 15.48
CA TYR A 383 1.58 34.35 16.06
C TYR A 383 0.79 33.59 14.99
N HIS A 384 0.32 34.27 13.93
CA HIS A 384 -0.40 33.64 12.81
C HIS A 384 0.43 32.55 12.12
N LEU A 385 1.75 32.79 11.96
CA LEU A 385 2.66 31.81 11.39
C LEU A 385 2.84 30.58 12.30
N CYS A 386 2.94 30.79 13.62
CA CYS A 386 3.02 29.69 14.58
C CYS A 386 1.74 28.84 14.60
N GLU A 387 0.55 29.48 14.55
CA GLU A 387 -0.73 28.77 14.48
C GLU A 387 -0.88 27.98 13.17
N ALA A 388 -0.52 28.55 12.03
CA ALA A 388 -0.52 27.84 10.75
C ALA A 388 0.40 26.62 10.80
N LEU A 389 1.62 26.76 11.31
CA LEU A 389 2.58 25.65 11.47
C LEU A 389 2.07 24.60 12.45
N ARG A 390 1.44 24.99 13.57
CA ARG A 390 0.89 24.04 14.53
C ARG A 390 -0.21 23.18 13.90
N VAL A 391 -1.20 23.81 13.26
CA VAL A 391 -2.32 23.07 12.66
C VAL A 391 -1.84 22.19 11.50
N CYS A 392 -0.97 22.71 10.63
CA CYS A 392 -0.35 21.91 9.58
C CYS A 392 0.45 20.72 10.16
N GLY A 393 1.21 20.93 11.24
CA GLY A 393 1.99 19.88 11.90
C GLY A 393 1.10 18.78 12.50
N ILE A 394 -0.04 19.15 13.11
CA ILE A 394 -1.02 18.17 13.61
C ILE A 394 -1.52 17.28 12.47
N LEU A 395 -1.92 17.89 11.36
CA LEU A 395 -2.46 17.14 10.19
C LEU A 395 -1.36 16.34 9.47
N LEU A 396 -0.13 16.86 9.41
CA LEU A 396 1.01 16.16 8.82
C LEU A 396 1.47 14.95 9.64
N ASN A 397 1.10 14.83 10.92
CA ASN A 397 1.54 13.71 11.76
C ASN A 397 1.18 12.33 11.20
N ALA A 398 0.04 12.20 10.50
CA ALA A 398 -0.35 10.96 9.85
C ALA A 398 0.57 10.58 8.68
N TYR A 399 1.20 11.57 8.05
CA TYR A 399 2.05 11.41 6.86
C TYR A 399 3.55 11.42 7.21
N LEU A 400 3.93 12.28 8.14
CA LEU A 400 5.30 12.58 8.56
C LEU A 400 5.46 12.35 10.08
N PRO A 401 5.35 11.10 10.56
CA PRO A 401 5.25 10.80 11.99
C PRO A 401 6.53 11.13 12.79
N THR A 402 7.68 11.24 12.15
CA THR A 402 8.94 11.64 12.80
C THR A 402 9.22 13.15 12.71
N THR A 403 8.65 13.83 11.72
CA THR A 403 8.84 15.27 11.48
C THR A 403 7.87 16.12 12.30
N ALA A 404 6.59 15.71 12.37
CA ALA A 404 5.58 16.48 13.08
C ALA A 404 5.91 16.70 14.57
N PRO A 405 6.39 15.70 15.33
CA PRO A 405 6.88 15.93 16.70
C PRO A 405 8.01 16.98 16.80
N LYS A 406 8.97 16.96 15.86
CA LYS A 406 10.06 17.94 15.81
C LYS A 406 9.57 19.36 15.50
N MET A 407 8.50 19.47 14.69
CA MET A 407 7.84 20.77 14.46
C MET A 407 7.22 21.29 15.76
N MET A 408 6.48 20.44 16.50
CA MET A 408 5.88 20.84 17.78
C MET A 408 6.95 21.24 18.78
N GLU A 409 8.01 20.47 18.91
CA GLU A 409 9.14 20.78 19.79
C GLU A 409 9.71 22.17 19.50
N GLN A 410 10.00 22.50 18.23
CA GLN A 410 10.52 23.81 17.85
C GLN A 410 9.51 24.95 18.09
N LEU A 411 8.21 24.66 18.09
CA LEU A 411 7.16 25.60 18.49
C LEU A 411 6.97 25.71 20.00
N GLY A 412 7.75 24.96 20.79
CA GLY A 412 7.65 24.93 22.25
C GLY A 412 6.44 24.14 22.77
N LEU A 413 5.98 23.16 21.98
CA LEU A 413 4.86 22.29 22.30
C LEU A 413 5.36 20.85 22.48
N ASP A 414 4.68 20.09 23.31
CA ASP A 414 4.96 18.66 23.45
C ASP A 414 4.14 17.80 22.48
N ALA A 415 4.43 16.49 22.45
CA ALA A 415 3.77 15.56 21.54
C ALA A 415 2.25 15.45 21.75
N SER A 416 1.72 15.84 22.93
CA SER A 416 0.27 15.85 23.18
C SER A 416 -0.47 16.92 22.37
N ALA A 417 0.27 17.86 21.76
CA ALA A 417 -0.28 18.83 20.83
C ALA A 417 -0.69 18.19 19.48
N LEU A 418 -0.15 17.00 19.14
CA LEU A 418 -0.46 16.28 17.90
C LEU A 418 -1.81 15.52 17.97
N ASP A 419 -2.83 16.19 18.41
CA ASP A 419 -4.18 15.70 18.58
C ASP A 419 -5.11 16.38 17.57
N LEU A 420 -5.75 15.60 16.71
CA LEU A 420 -6.67 16.09 15.65
C LEU A 420 -7.84 16.92 16.20
N THR A 421 -8.18 16.77 17.47
CA THR A 421 -9.22 17.60 18.13
C THR A 421 -8.73 19.00 18.47
N LYS A 422 -7.42 19.25 18.38
CA LYS A 422 -6.78 20.54 18.73
C LYS A 422 -6.45 21.42 17.53
N THR A 423 -7.10 21.24 16.40
CA THR A 423 -6.82 21.98 15.16
C THR A 423 -7.52 23.34 15.08
N THR A 424 -8.33 23.72 16.07
CA THR A 424 -8.97 25.03 16.10
C THR A 424 -7.92 26.14 16.16
N TYR A 425 -8.02 27.11 15.24
CA TYR A 425 -7.15 28.30 15.23
C TYR A 425 -7.34 29.12 16.51
N GLY A 426 -6.26 29.66 17.05
CA GLY A 426 -6.28 30.45 18.29
C GLY A 426 -6.40 29.61 19.58
N ALA A 427 -6.40 28.29 19.50
CA ALA A 427 -6.44 27.44 20.69
C ALA A 427 -5.17 27.57 21.54
N GLN A 428 -4.01 27.78 20.93
CA GLN A 428 -2.74 28.00 21.62
C GLN A 428 -2.53 29.48 21.86
N GLN A 429 -2.44 29.90 23.13
CA GLN A 429 -2.38 31.31 23.48
C GLN A 429 -0.96 31.89 23.49
N THR A 430 0.04 31.05 23.67
CA THR A 430 1.45 31.49 23.77
C THR A 430 2.35 30.43 23.19
N TYR A 431 3.32 30.86 22.40
CA TYR A 431 4.41 30.02 21.88
C TYR A 431 5.73 30.46 22.51
N THR A 432 6.52 29.51 22.97
CA THR A 432 7.91 29.72 23.36
C THR A 432 8.79 28.88 22.48
N VAL A 433 9.06 29.42 21.30
CA VAL A 433 9.78 28.69 20.25
C VAL A 433 11.28 28.64 20.54
N HIS A 434 11.93 27.61 20.00
CA HIS A 434 13.37 27.49 20.04
C HIS A 434 13.90 26.84 18.76
N LYS A 435 15.08 27.27 18.37
CA LYS A 435 15.73 26.75 17.17
C LYS A 435 16.14 25.30 17.36
N GLY A 436 15.68 24.44 16.46
CA GLY A 436 16.11 23.04 16.35
C GLY A 436 16.94 22.79 15.09
N GLU A 437 17.16 21.51 14.79
CA GLU A 437 17.75 21.06 13.55
C GLU A 437 16.81 21.32 12.35
N ALA A 438 17.39 21.50 11.17
CA ALA A 438 16.61 21.61 9.95
C ALA A 438 15.82 20.30 9.72
N LEU A 439 14.52 20.41 9.44
CA LEU A 439 13.64 19.24 9.24
C LEU A 439 14.11 18.38 8.08
N PHE A 440 14.45 19.03 6.97
CA PHE A 440 14.91 18.38 5.75
C PHE A 440 16.11 19.15 5.18
N PRO A 441 17.26 18.50 5.00
CA PRO A 441 18.41 19.12 4.34
C PRO A 441 18.13 19.27 2.85
N ARG A 442 18.58 20.39 2.28
CA ARG A 442 18.50 20.60 0.84
C ARG A 442 19.50 19.72 0.10
N ILE A 443 19.02 19.03 -0.92
CA ILE A 443 19.80 18.09 -1.73
C ILE A 443 20.34 18.79 -2.98
N ASP A 444 21.64 18.61 -3.28
CA ASP A 444 22.24 19.03 -4.55
C ASP A 444 21.76 18.09 -5.67
N VAL A 445 20.79 18.56 -6.46
CA VAL A 445 20.10 17.77 -7.48
C VAL A 445 21.08 17.12 -8.47
N ALA A 446 22.06 17.89 -8.96
CA ALA A 446 22.96 17.40 -10.00
C ALA A 446 23.85 16.27 -9.50
N LYS A 447 24.44 16.44 -8.32
CA LYS A 447 25.29 15.42 -7.68
C LYS A 447 24.48 14.17 -7.31
N GLU A 448 23.29 14.37 -6.80
CA GLU A 448 22.44 13.28 -6.35
C GLU A 448 21.93 12.43 -7.51
N ILE A 449 21.46 13.05 -8.59
CA ILE A 449 21.03 12.35 -9.80
C ILE A 449 22.19 11.56 -10.43
N ALA A 450 23.39 12.14 -10.48
CA ALA A 450 24.57 11.45 -11.00
C ALA A 450 24.90 10.21 -10.17
N HIS A 451 24.87 10.33 -8.84
CA HIS A 451 25.10 9.20 -7.93
C HIS A 451 24.04 8.10 -8.08
N LEU A 452 22.76 8.47 -8.11
CA LEU A 452 21.66 7.48 -8.26
C LEU A 452 21.71 6.75 -9.60
N LYS A 453 22.11 7.42 -10.69
CA LYS A 453 22.32 6.78 -11.99
C LYS A 453 23.44 5.74 -11.93
N GLU A 454 24.56 6.07 -11.29
CA GLU A 454 25.65 5.12 -11.09
C GLU A 454 25.23 3.89 -10.29
N GLU A 455 24.46 4.09 -9.23
CA GLU A 455 23.93 3.00 -8.41
C GLU A 455 22.92 2.13 -9.18
N ASP A 456 22.06 2.73 -10.01
CA ASP A 456 21.11 2.01 -10.86
C ASP A 456 21.84 1.17 -11.92
N GLU A 457 22.92 1.70 -12.53
CA GLU A 457 23.74 0.96 -13.48
C GLU A 457 24.44 -0.23 -12.82
N LYS A 458 24.99 -0.07 -11.62
CA LYS A 458 25.59 -1.16 -10.84
C LYS A 458 24.56 -2.25 -10.51
N ARG A 459 23.35 -1.88 -10.10
CA ARG A 459 22.26 -2.84 -9.81
C ARG A 459 21.82 -3.61 -11.05
N ARG A 460 21.67 -2.93 -12.19
CA ARG A 460 21.31 -3.59 -13.47
C ARG A 460 22.38 -4.56 -13.92
N ALA A 461 23.65 -4.16 -13.84
CA ALA A 461 24.77 -5.04 -14.17
C ALA A 461 24.82 -6.30 -13.26
N ALA A 462 24.59 -6.12 -11.95
CA ALA A 462 24.51 -7.22 -11.00
C ALA A 462 23.33 -8.15 -11.29
N ALA A 463 22.17 -7.62 -11.61
CA ALA A 463 20.97 -8.40 -11.96
C ALA A 463 21.18 -9.20 -13.26
N GLU A 464 21.82 -8.62 -14.26
CA GLU A 464 22.14 -9.30 -15.51
C GLU A 464 23.18 -10.43 -15.30
N ALA A 465 24.20 -10.19 -14.49
CA ALA A 465 25.18 -11.21 -14.11
C ALA A 465 24.53 -12.38 -13.36
N ALA A 466 23.64 -12.09 -12.41
CA ALA A 466 22.89 -13.10 -11.68
C ALA A 466 21.96 -13.93 -12.58
N LYS A 467 21.32 -13.30 -13.56
CA LYS A 467 20.49 -13.97 -14.55
C LYS A 467 21.30 -14.92 -15.43
N LYS A 468 22.45 -14.46 -15.96
CA LYS A 468 23.38 -15.29 -16.76
C LYS A 468 23.89 -16.49 -15.95
N ALA A 469 24.29 -16.28 -14.70
CA ALA A 469 24.73 -17.35 -13.82
C ALA A 469 23.64 -18.40 -13.54
N LYS A 470 22.37 -17.96 -13.41
CA LYS A 470 21.25 -18.87 -13.25
C LYS A 470 20.96 -19.66 -14.52
N GLU A 471 20.97 -19.03 -15.70
CA GLU A 471 20.79 -19.69 -17.00
C GLU A 471 21.90 -20.72 -17.28
N GLU A 472 23.15 -20.42 -16.91
CA GLU A 472 24.28 -21.34 -17.02
C GLU A 472 24.14 -22.53 -16.04
N ALA A 473 23.69 -22.30 -14.82
CA ALA A 473 23.42 -23.35 -13.85
C ALA A 473 22.28 -24.28 -14.30
N GLU A 474 21.19 -23.71 -14.88
CA GLU A 474 20.07 -24.49 -15.44
C GLU A 474 20.51 -25.29 -16.66
N LYS A 475 21.32 -24.75 -17.55
CA LYS A 475 21.90 -25.48 -18.70
C LYS A 475 22.82 -26.61 -18.24
N LYS A 476 23.60 -26.40 -17.17
CA LYS A 476 24.49 -27.42 -16.61
C LYS A 476 23.72 -28.55 -15.92
N ALA A 477 22.57 -28.22 -15.31
CA ALA A 477 21.67 -29.22 -14.71
C ALA A 477 20.83 -30.00 -15.74
N ALA A 478 20.61 -29.42 -16.93
CA ALA A 478 19.89 -30.03 -18.03
C ALA A 478 20.79 -30.80 -19.03
N ALA A 479 22.13 -30.75 -18.84
CA ALA A 479 23.03 -31.58 -19.64
C ALA A 479 22.82 -33.04 -19.27
N PRO A 480 22.67 -33.99 -20.28
CA PRO A 480 22.57 -35.40 -20.00
C PRO A 480 23.79 -35.84 -19.21
N ALA A 481 23.56 -36.64 -18.16
CA ALA A 481 24.67 -37.33 -17.49
C ALA A 481 25.44 -38.12 -18.55
N GLU A 482 26.74 -37.89 -18.66
CA GLU A 482 27.60 -38.74 -19.49
C GLU A 482 27.31 -40.19 -19.10
N GLU A 483 26.79 -40.96 -20.03
CA GLU A 483 26.66 -42.40 -19.93
C GLU A 483 28.09 -42.92 -19.59
N SER A 484 28.32 -43.33 -18.37
CA SER A 484 29.48 -44.14 -18.04
C SER A 484 29.31 -45.43 -18.80
N ASN A 485 30.09 -45.63 -19.86
CA ASN A 485 30.27 -46.89 -20.53
C ASN A 485 30.81 -47.88 -19.49
N VAL A 486 29.89 -48.60 -18.85
CA VAL A 486 30.23 -49.79 -18.08
C VAL A 486 30.19 -50.94 -19.11
N ASP A 487 31.39 -51.38 -19.51
CA ASP A 487 31.63 -52.53 -20.38
C ASP A 487 31.15 -53.79 -19.62
N PHE A 488 29.98 -54.32 -20.00
CA PHE A 488 29.48 -55.65 -19.56
C PHE A 488 29.97 -56.73 -20.49
N THR A 489 31.26 -57.05 -20.48
CA THR A 489 31.79 -58.29 -21.05
C THR A 489 32.32 -59.16 -19.91
N HIS A 490 31.45 -59.91 -19.26
CA HIS A 490 31.71 -61.22 -18.70
C HIS A 490 30.39 -61.95 -18.47
N GLU A 491 30.04 -62.80 -19.48
CA GLU A 491 29.11 -63.89 -19.30
C GLU A 491 29.79 -64.94 -18.43
N ALA A 492 29.18 -65.29 -17.32
CA ALA A 492 29.42 -66.53 -16.62
C ALA A 492 28.21 -67.41 -16.84
N GLU A 493 28.39 -68.46 -17.69
CA GLU A 493 27.46 -69.57 -17.80
C GLU A 493 27.22 -70.22 -16.43
N ILE A 494 25.98 -70.25 -16.01
CA ILE A 494 25.54 -71.13 -14.92
C ILE A 494 24.75 -72.28 -15.56
N SER A 495 25.36 -73.48 -15.58
CA SER A 495 24.68 -74.72 -15.94
C SER A 495 23.77 -75.14 -14.81
N TYR A 496 22.52 -75.42 -15.13
CA TYR A 496 21.60 -76.18 -14.31
C TYR A 496 21.89 -77.66 -14.56
N ASP A 497 22.32 -78.39 -13.51
CA ASP A 497 22.10 -79.80 -13.34
C ASP A 497 22.11 -80.13 -11.84
N ASP A 498 21.01 -80.86 -11.43
CA ASP A 498 20.62 -81.47 -10.16
C ASP A 498 19.97 -80.64 -9.10
#